data_2e85d61298e4eb7a17e7a746e8a28210
#
_entry.id   2e85d61298e4eb7a17e7a746e8a28210
#
_cell.length_a   1.000
_cell.length_b   1.000
_cell.length_c   1.000
_cell.angle_alpha   90.00
_cell.angle_beta   90.00
_cell.angle_gamma   90.00
#
_symmetry.space_group_name_H-M   'P 1'
#
loop_
_entity.id
_entity.type
_entity.pdbx_description
1 polymer ?
#
loop_
_entity_poly.entity_id
_entity_poly.type
_entity_poly.pdbx_seq_one_letter_code
_entity_poly.pdbx_strand_id
1 'polypeptide(L)'
;MKVVLLALDGDEARARKVLQQTFGDSDIETVSRAQIEAAGVAERIRLVRRLQPDVFAISMGSFDWQRGQTLLSLFAGASGAREIVAIESSGRIRRESNLDVFLRAPWRLVREATSSANSIRESRKELARLERAVANAKPNTFTASSVEHKTPEIVFLRATPGPGTQAGGASTHINGFINAVKAEGAKVSMISNDQIEGLDNTKMRLTVVPLEATGLTRSAFDLRNNLIFTAGALHVIGNEPPDFIYQRYSRFTWAGVAASLLSDRPLFLEYNGSEVWVGKHWDEAGMFDLLERFEQLNLRAAARIFVVSEVERNNLLNAGVPEHKIIVNPNGVDVDRFRPGVGGRDYRTELGISEDEQLAGFVGTFGPWHGVMELAQAIALVPREAPLKFLLVGAGKLKSEMEQTIREAGLIDRVIFTGPVAHDRVPALLDACDILVSPHIPLADGSDFFGSPTKLFEYMAMGKGIVASRLGQIGDVLSHEETALLVEPGNSNELAQAIMRLAKSKDLREQLGENARRVAVEKFTWRHNARRVLDAFSEWQSEHN
;
A
#
# COMPACT_ATOMS: atom_id res chain seq x y z
N MET A 1 -5.63 -13.07 -38.17
CA MET A 1 -4.62 -12.10 -37.70
C MET A 1 -4.23 -12.52 -36.27
N LYS A 2 -2.94 -12.66 -36.01
CA LYS A 2 -2.44 -13.06 -34.70
C LYS A 2 -2.11 -11.83 -33.87
N VAL A 3 -2.77 -11.66 -32.71
CA VAL A 3 -2.55 -10.59 -31.75
C VAL A 3 -1.91 -11.17 -30.51
N VAL A 4 -0.78 -10.63 -30.07
CA VAL A 4 -0.17 -10.98 -28.78
C VAL A 4 -0.42 -9.84 -27.80
N LEU A 5 -1.05 -10.13 -26.67
CA LEU A 5 -1.31 -9.18 -25.59
C LEU A 5 -0.34 -9.41 -24.43
N LEU A 6 0.53 -8.43 -24.17
CA LEU A 6 1.31 -8.37 -22.94
C LEU A 6 0.46 -7.73 -21.84
N ALA A 7 0.00 -8.53 -20.88
CA ALA A 7 -0.65 -8.04 -19.67
C ALA A 7 0.41 -7.53 -18.69
N LEU A 8 0.76 -6.24 -18.79
CA LEU A 8 1.78 -5.61 -17.93
C LEU A 8 1.16 -5.13 -16.62
N ASP A 9 0.24 -4.17 -16.75
CA ASP A 9 -0.58 -3.59 -15.70
C ASP A 9 -1.93 -3.23 -16.33
N GLY A 10 -2.99 -3.08 -15.52
CA GLY A 10 -4.31 -2.72 -16.01
C GLY A 10 -5.26 -3.92 -16.15
N ASP A 11 -6.42 -3.66 -16.72
CA ASP A 11 -7.51 -4.64 -16.87
C ASP A 11 -7.32 -5.46 -18.15
N GLU A 12 -6.84 -6.71 -17.99
CA GLU A 12 -6.64 -7.65 -19.10
C GLU A 12 -7.95 -7.97 -19.83
N ALA A 13 -9.04 -8.18 -19.09
CA ALA A 13 -10.34 -8.53 -19.69
C ALA A 13 -10.85 -7.40 -20.56
N ARG A 14 -10.72 -6.17 -20.09
CA ARG A 14 -11.05 -4.97 -20.86
C ARG A 14 -10.13 -4.81 -22.07
N ALA A 15 -8.83 -5.01 -21.91
CA ALA A 15 -7.88 -4.94 -23.03
C ALA A 15 -8.23 -5.95 -24.12
N ARG A 16 -8.58 -7.19 -23.77
CA ARG A 16 -9.07 -8.20 -24.71
C ARG A 16 -10.32 -7.76 -25.43
N LYS A 17 -11.31 -7.21 -24.72
CA LYS A 17 -12.56 -6.69 -25.30
C LYS A 17 -12.27 -5.57 -26.30
N VAL A 18 -11.38 -4.64 -25.95
CA VAL A 18 -10.96 -3.54 -26.81
C VAL A 18 -10.29 -4.06 -28.09
N LEU A 19 -9.40 -5.07 -27.95
CA LEU A 19 -8.75 -5.70 -29.10
C LEU A 19 -9.75 -6.41 -30.02
N GLN A 20 -10.71 -7.15 -29.48
CA GLN A 20 -11.77 -7.79 -30.24
C GLN A 20 -12.63 -6.77 -31.01
N GLN A 21 -12.97 -5.64 -30.37
CA GLN A 21 -13.71 -4.55 -31.03
C GLN A 21 -12.88 -3.89 -32.14
N THR A 22 -11.56 -3.79 -31.96
CA THR A 22 -10.67 -3.09 -32.90
C THR A 22 -10.26 -3.97 -34.08
N PHE A 23 -10.05 -5.27 -33.86
CA PHE A 23 -9.46 -6.20 -34.83
C PHE A 23 -10.38 -7.38 -35.19
N GLY A 24 -11.64 -7.39 -34.73
CA GLY A 24 -12.62 -8.45 -35.02
C GLY A 24 -12.20 -9.83 -34.45
N ASP A 25 -12.54 -10.90 -35.18
CA ASP A 25 -12.20 -12.29 -34.82
C ASP A 25 -10.70 -12.57 -35.00
N SER A 26 -9.88 -11.97 -34.15
CA SER A 26 -8.44 -12.22 -34.10
C SER A 26 -8.10 -13.25 -33.03
N ASP A 27 -7.10 -14.07 -33.32
CA ASP A 27 -6.50 -14.96 -32.31
C ASP A 27 -5.66 -14.13 -31.34
N ILE A 28 -6.13 -14.00 -30.07
CA ILE A 28 -5.46 -13.21 -29.04
C ILE A 28 -4.78 -14.14 -28.04
N GLU A 29 -3.47 -14.22 -28.14
CA GLU A 29 -2.62 -14.93 -27.18
C GLU A 29 -2.11 -13.95 -26.10
N THR A 30 -2.30 -14.27 -24.81
CA THR A 30 -1.81 -13.43 -23.72
C THR A 30 -0.49 -13.94 -23.16
N VAL A 31 0.45 -13.02 -22.96
CA VAL A 31 1.70 -13.21 -22.26
C VAL A 31 1.66 -12.41 -20.95
N SER A 32 1.86 -13.08 -19.83
CA SER A 32 1.85 -12.41 -18.52
C SER A 32 3.18 -11.69 -18.24
N ARG A 33 3.12 -10.67 -17.39
CA ARG A 33 4.30 -9.97 -16.88
C ARG A 33 5.30 -10.95 -16.24
N ALA A 34 4.81 -11.91 -15.45
CA ALA A 34 5.65 -12.89 -14.76
C ALA A 34 6.45 -13.76 -15.74
N GLN A 35 5.86 -14.18 -16.87
CA GLN A 35 6.55 -14.94 -17.91
C GLN A 35 7.69 -14.14 -18.56
N ILE A 36 7.51 -12.82 -18.71
CA ILE A 36 8.56 -11.95 -19.26
C ILE A 36 9.66 -11.69 -18.23
N GLU A 37 9.31 -11.42 -16.97
CA GLU A 37 10.27 -11.09 -15.91
C GLU A 37 11.15 -12.28 -15.51
N ALA A 38 10.64 -13.51 -15.61
CA ALA A 38 11.39 -14.73 -15.32
C ALA A 38 12.56 -14.97 -16.28
N ALA A 39 12.55 -14.36 -17.48
CA ALA A 39 13.55 -14.58 -18.53
C ALA A 39 14.59 -13.44 -18.56
N GLY A 40 15.83 -13.74 -18.98
CA GLY A 40 16.85 -12.75 -19.27
C GLY A 40 16.48 -11.89 -20.51
N VAL A 41 17.06 -10.69 -20.64
CA VAL A 41 16.69 -9.71 -21.69
C VAL A 41 16.71 -10.32 -23.11
N ALA A 42 17.76 -11.07 -23.47
CA ALA A 42 17.86 -11.72 -24.79
C ALA A 42 16.79 -12.81 -24.97
N GLU A 43 16.44 -13.50 -23.90
CA GLU A 43 15.44 -14.56 -23.91
C GLU A 43 14.02 -14.00 -24.01
N ARG A 44 13.74 -12.87 -23.37
CA ARG A 44 12.47 -12.13 -23.51
C ARG A 44 12.20 -11.77 -24.97
N ILE A 45 13.21 -11.26 -25.67
CA ILE A 45 13.07 -10.92 -27.10
C ILE A 45 12.87 -12.18 -27.94
N ARG A 46 13.56 -13.29 -27.65
CA ARG A 46 13.36 -14.56 -28.36
C ARG A 46 11.95 -15.12 -28.12
N LEU A 47 11.45 -15.02 -26.89
CA LEU A 47 10.10 -15.46 -26.53
C LEU A 47 9.05 -14.75 -27.42
N VAL A 48 9.05 -13.41 -27.41
CA VAL A 48 8.05 -12.65 -28.16
C VAL A 48 8.21 -12.79 -29.69
N ARG A 49 9.42 -12.99 -30.21
CA ARG A 49 9.66 -13.28 -31.63
C ARG A 49 9.12 -14.64 -32.08
N ARG A 50 9.19 -15.66 -31.22
CA ARG A 50 8.64 -16.99 -31.53
C ARG A 50 7.13 -16.99 -31.70
N LEU A 51 6.45 -16.01 -31.09
CA LEU A 51 5.01 -15.86 -31.19
C LEU A 51 4.57 -15.35 -32.56
N GLN A 52 5.44 -14.68 -33.32
CA GLN A 52 5.19 -14.14 -34.68
C GLN A 52 3.89 -13.31 -34.75
N PRO A 53 3.70 -12.28 -33.93
CA PRO A 53 2.48 -11.50 -33.92
C PRO A 53 2.37 -10.61 -35.16
N ASP A 54 1.15 -10.46 -35.72
CA ASP A 54 0.84 -9.39 -36.66
C ASP A 54 0.71 -8.05 -35.91
N VAL A 55 0.09 -8.09 -34.71
CA VAL A 55 -0.08 -6.97 -33.77
C VAL A 55 0.43 -7.37 -32.41
N PHE A 56 1.25 -6.50 -31.79
CA PHE A 56 1.66 -6.64 -30.41
C PHE A 56 0.98 -5.59 -29.54
N ALA A 57 0.12 -6.02 -28.64
CA ALA A 57 -0.62 -5.17 -27.73
C ALA A 57 0.01 -5.17 -26.33
N ILE A 58 -0.04 -4.04 -25.64
CA ILE A 58 0.43 -3.87 -24.25
C ILE A 58 -0.70 -3.27 -23.43
N SER A 59 -1.18 -3.99 -22.43
CA SER A 59 -2.11 -3.46 -21.44
C SER A 59 -1.33 -2.73 -20.35
N MET A 60 -1.70 -1.48 -20.04
CA MET A 60 -1.05 -0.65 -19.03
C MET A 60 -2.08 0.16 -18.23
N GLY A 61 -1.68 0.63 -17.04
CA GLY A 61 -2.58 1.37 -16.16
C GLY A 61 -3.02 2.71 -16.74
N SER A 62 -2.08 3.56 -17.14
CA SER A 62 -2.35 4.87 -17.74
C SER A 62 -1.20 5.35 -18.62
N PHE A 63 -1.53 6.05 -19.70
CA PHE A 63 -0.52 6.71 -20.54
C PHE A 63 0.11 7.91 -19.86
N ASP A 64 -0.58 8.52 -18.95
CA ASP A 64 -0.14 9.78 -18.32
C ASP A 64 1.00 9.56 -17.32
N TRP A 65 1.05 8.37 -16.70
CA TRP A 65 2.05 8.07 -15.68
C TRP A 65 2.84 6.75 -15.85
N GLN A 66 2.46 5.89 -16.79
CA GLN A 66 3.20 4.65 -17.02
C GLN A 66 4.63 4.95 -17.48
N ARG A 67 5.59 4.59 -16.64
CA ARG A 67 7.02 4.75 -16.93
C ARG A 67 7.48 3.77 -18.00
N GLY A 68 8.54 4.16 -18.75
CA GLY A 68 9.24 3.25 -19.68
C GLY A 68 8.46 2.94 -20.96
N GLN A 69 7.48 3.76 -21.35
CA GLN A 69 6.67 3.52 -22.55
C GLN A 69 7.50 3.36 -23.81
N THR A 70 8.58 4.15 -23.96
CA THR A 70 9.48 4.03 -25.12
C THR A 70 10.17 2.67 -25.16
N LEU A 71 10.65 2.17 -24.01
CA LEU A 71 11.28 0.85 -23.92
C LEU A 71 10.29 -0.28 -24.16
N LEU A 72 9.06 -0.14 -23.65
CA LEU A 72 7.97 -1.10 -23.89
C LEU A 72 7.59 -1.15 -25.38
N SER A 73 7.48 0.02 -26.05
CA SER A 73 7.22 0.07 -27.50
C SER A 73 8.36 -0.56 -28.30
N LEU A 74 9.63 -0.30 -27.93
CA LEU A 74 10.79 -0.96 -28.55
C LEU A 74 10.78 -2.47 -28.34
N PHE A 75 10.46 -2.93 -27.15
CA PHE A 75 10.35 -4.35 -26.85
C PHE A 75 9.25 -5.01 -27.70
N ALA A 76 8.08 -4.37 -27.78
CA ALA A 76 7.01 -4.83 -28.66
C ALA A 76 7.43 -4.84 -30.14
N GLY A 77 8.14 -3.80 -30.60
CA GLY A 77 8.67 -3.73 -31.95
C GLY A 77 9.69 -4.82 -32.26
N ALA A 78 10.52 -5.20 -31.29
CA ALA A 78 11.47 -6.29 -31.42
C ALA A 78 10.82 -7.67 -31.64
N SER A 79 9.51 -7.83 -31.39
CA SER A 79 8.75 -9.03 -31.73
C SER A 79 8.63 -9.29 -33.24
N GLY A 80 8.76 -8.24 -34.05
CA GLY A 80 8.54 -8.27 -35.49
C GLY A 80 7.11 -7.94 -35.90
N ALA A 81 6.22 -7.60 -34.95
CA ALA A 81 4.85 -7.16 -35.23
C ALA A 81 4.85 -5.95 -36.19
N ARG A 82 3.87 -5.88 -37.08
CA ARG A 82 3.71 -4.73 -37.98
C ARG A 82 3.18 -3.49 -37.26
N GLU A 83 2.34 -3.73 -36.29
CA GLU A 83 1.67 -2.70 -35.51
C GLU A 83 1.81 -2.97 -34.00
N ILE A 84 2.04 -1.90 -33.25
CA ILE A 84 2.13 -1.90 -31.78
C ILE A 84 0.95 -1.11 -31.24
N VAL A 85 0.25 -1.71 -30.29
CA VAL A 85 -0.97 -1.14 -29.68
C VAL A 85 -0.78 -1.04 -28.18
N ALA A 86 -0.81 0.14 -27.62
CA ALA A 86 -0.91 0.33 -26.18
C ALA A 86 -2.38 0.57 -25.80
N ILE A 87 -2.83 -0.08 -24.72
CA ILE A 87 -4.21 -0.02 -24.24
C ILE A 87 -4.18 0.35 -22.76
N GLU A 88 -4.86 1.42 -22.43
CA GLU A 88 -5.00 1.90 -21.06
C GLU A 88 -6.19 1.25 -20.35
N SER A 89 -6.16 1.19 -19.03
CA SER A 89 -7.28 0.69 -18.21
C SER A 89 -8.60 1.43 -18.45
N SER A 90 -8.56 2.70 -18.88
CA SER A 90 -9.74 3.47 -19.31
C SER A 90 -10.32 2.98 -20.64
N GLY A 91 -9.56 2.22 -21.44
CA GLY A 91 -9.90 1.80 -22.79
C GLY A 91 -9.36 2.74 -23.88
N ARG A 92 -8.60 3.78 -23.53
CA ARG A 92 -7.86 4.59 -24.54
C ARG A 92 -6.85 3.71 -25.25
N ILE A 93 -6.71 3.92 -26.57
CA ILE A 93 -5.78 3.17 -27.43
C ILE A 93 -4.78 4.13 -28.05
N ARG A 94 -3.52 3.70 -28.12
CA ARG A 94 -2.47 4.32 -28.93
C ARG A 94 -1.90 3.28 -29.88
N ARG A 95 -1.85 3.60 -31.16
CA ARG A 95 -1.37 2.73 -32.23
C ARG A 95 -0.12 3.35 -32.85
N GLU A 96 0.92 2.57 -33.04
CA GLU A 96 2.17 2.99 -33.69
C GLU A 96 2.60 1.90 -34.67
N SER A 97 3.09 2.28 -35.84
CA SER A 97 3.75 1.30 -36.73
C SER A 97 5.11 0.91 -36.15
N ASN A 98 5.54 -0.30 -36.43
CA ASN A 98 6.86 -0.76 -36.00
C ASN A 98 7.99 0.17 -36.49
N LEU A 99 7.87 0.64 -37.73
CA LEU A 99 8.84 1.57 -38.31
C LEU A 99 8.88 2.91 -37.55
N ASP A 100 7.72 3.48 -37.22
CA ASP A 100 7.63 4.73 -36.44
C ASP A 100 8.26 4.59 -35.06
N VAL A 101 8.06 3.44 -34.40
CA VAL A 101 8.67 3.17 -33.10
C VAL A 101 10.19 3.23 -33.21
N PHE A 102 10.80 2.50 -34.15
CA PHE A 102 12.26 2.48 -34.29
C PHE A 102 12.84 3.82 -34.75
N LEU A 103 12.15 4.56 -35.59
CA LEU A 103 12.60 5.88 -36.03
C LEU A 103 12.54 6.94 -34.94
N ARG A 104 11.52 6.90 -34.09
CA ARG A 104 11.28 7.92 -33.05
C ARG A 104 11.90 7.58 -31.69
N ALA A 105 12.17 6.29 -31.43
CA ALA A 105 12.69 5.83 -30.13
C ALA A 105 14.04 6.48 -29.75
N PRO A 106 15.04 6.63 -30.63
CA PRO A 106 16.31 7.26 -30.24
C PRO A 106 16.10 8.67 -29.70
N TRP A 107 15.27 9.48 -30.38
CA TRP A 107 14.96 10.84 -29.94
C TRP A 107 14.17 10.87 -28.63
N ARG A 108 13.17 9.98 -28.47
CA ARG A 108 12.41 9.83 -27.23
C ARG A 108 13.34 9.46 -26.07
N LEU A 109 14.23 8.50 -26.25
CA LEU A 109 15.19 8.07 -25.23
C LEU A 109 16.18 9.18 -24.84
N VAL A 110 16.71 9.93 -25.81
CA VAL A 110 17.57 11.10 -25.52
C VAL A 110 16.81 12.14 -24.71
N ARG A 111 15.57 12.43 -25.05
CA ARG A 111 14.73 13.36 -24.29
C ARG A 111 14.46 12.85 -22.87
N GLU A 112 14.14 11.58 -22.71
CA GLU A 112 13.95 10.96 -21.40
C GLU A 112 15.24 10.95 -20.57
N ALA A 113 16.39 10.68 -21.18
CA ALA A 113 17.70 10.71 -20.54
C ALA A 113 18.06 12.12 -20.03
N THR A 114 17.88 13.13 -20.90
CA THR A 114 18.16 14.54 -20.53
C THR A 114 17.21 15.03 -19.45
N SER A 115 15.93 14.70 -19.53
CA SER A 115 14.94 15.03 -18.50
C SER A 115 15.29 14.35 -17.17
N SER A 116 15.66 13.06 -17.19
CA SER A 116 16.08 12.32 -16.00
C SER A 116 17.32 12.94 -15.34
N ALA A 117 18.34 13.27 -16.13
CA ALA A 117 19.56 13.90 -15.64
C ALA A 117 19.29 15.28 -15.02
N ASN A 118 18.42 16.08 -15.65
CA ASN A 118 18.00 17.38 -15.13
C ASN A 118 17.23 17.25 -13.82
N SER A 119 16.27 16.32 -13.75
CA SER A 119 15.48 16.09 -12.53
C SER A 119 16.36 15.68 -11.35
N ILE A 120 17.34 14.78 -11.59
CA ILE A 120 18.31 14.37 -10.56
C ILE A 120 19.15 15.57 -10.10
N ARG A 121 19.64 16.38 -11.05
CA ARG A 121 20.45 17.57 -10.73
C ARG A 121 19.66 18.61 -9.94
N GLU A 122 18.44 18.90 -10.34
CA GLU A 122 17.55 19.84 -9.66
C GLU A 122 17.18 19.35 -8.26
N SER A 123 16.83 18.06 -8.11
CA SER A 123 16.54 17.47 -6.80
C SER A 123 17.73 17.53 -5.84
N ARG A 124 18.96 17.28 -6.36
CA ARG A 124 20.19 17.42 -5.54
C ARG A 124 20.43 18.86 -5.09
N LYS A 125 20.17 19.83 -5.95
CA LYS A 125 20.30 21.27 -5.61
C LYS A 125 19.26 21.65 -4.56
N GLU A 126 18.02 21.20 -4.74
CA GLU A 126 16.94 21.48 -3.80
C GLU A 126 17.21 20.83 -2.44
N LEU A 127 17.65 19.58 -2.42
CA LEU A 127 18.06 18.90 -1.19
C LEU A 127 19.12 19.73 -0.43
N ALA A 128 20.21 20.12 -1.11
CA ALA A 128 21.27 20.90 -0.49
C ALA A 128 20.80 22.30 -0.01
N ARG A 129 19.80 22.88 -0.68
CA ARG A 129 19.16 24.14 -0.25
C ARG A 129 18.36 23.92 1.03
N LEU A 130 17.52 22.87 1.06
CA LEU A 130 16.67 22.56 2.19
C LEU A 130 17.46 22.09 3.41
N GLU A 131 18.50 21.27 3.24
CA GLU A 131 19.41 20.87 4.33
C GLU A 131 20.02 22.09 5.04
N ARG A 132 20.49 23.07 4.25
CA ARG A 132 21.02 24.33 4.80
C ARG A 132 19.93 25.16 5.49
N ALA A 133 18.73 25.22 4.91
CA ALA A 133 17.63 25.98 5.51
C ALA A 133 17.19 25.35 6.84
N VAL A 134 17.05 24.03 6.90
CA VAL A 134 16.69 23.29 8.12
C VAL A 134 17.78 23.41 9.19
N ALA A 135 19.07 23.33 8.80
CA ALA A 135 20.19 23.50 9.75
C ALA A 135 20.29 24.92 10.34
N ASN A 136 19.86 25.92 9.59
CA ASN A 136 19.89 27.35 10.01
C ASN A 136 18.55 27.78 10.63
N ALA A 137 17.49 27.00 10.56
CA ALA A 137 16.23 27.30 11.22
C ALA A 137 16.45 27.33 12.73
N LYS A 138 16.10 28.48 13.35
CA LYS A 138 16.17 28.55 14.80
C LYS A 138 15.16 27.59 15.40
N PRO A 139 15.51 26.87 16.47
CA PRO A 139 14.49 26.16 17.25
C PRO A 139 13.44 27.23 17.67
N ASN A 140 12.15 26.93 17.42
CA ASN A 140 11.02 27.79 17.83
C ASN A 140 10.75 29.09 17.04
N THR A 141 11.06 29.15 15.76
CA THR A 141 10.62 30.27 14.93
C THR A 141 9.21 30.19 14.39
N PHE A 142 8.54 29.04 14.56
CA PHE A 142 7.14 28.94 14.18
C PHE A 142 6.29 29.78 15.13
N THR A 143 5.83 30.93 14.67
CA THR A 143 4.88 31.75 15.43
C THR A 143 3.54 31.00 15.44
N ALA A 144 3.13 30.56 16.62
CA ALA A 144 1.76 30.14 16.78
C ALA A 144 0.85 31.28 16.31
N SER A 145 0.02 31.03 15.34
CA SER A 145 -0.95 32.03 14.87
C SER A 145 -1.72 32.49 16.10
N SER A 146 -1.74 33.80 16.38
CA SER A 146 -2.50 34.39 17.49
C SER A 146 -4.01 34.29 17.32
N VAL A 147 -4.46 33.53 16.35
CA VAL A 147 -5.88 33.17 16.11
C VAL A 147 -6.14 31.86 16.82
N GLU A 148 -6.84 31.93 17.95
CA GLU A 148 -7.51 30.79 18.56
C GLU A 148 -8.53 30.21 17.57
N HIS A 149 -8.05 29.46 16.57
CA HIS A 149 -8.95 28.66 15.77
C HIS A 149 -9.46 27.50 16.64
N LYS A 150 -10.73 27.54 17.02
CA LYS A 150 -11.40 26.43 17.68
C LYS A 150 -11.34 25.12 16.88
N THR A 151 -10.92 25.17 15.63
CA THR A 151 -10.92 24.08 14.64
C THR A 151 -9.65 24.18 13.78
N PRO A 152 -8.65 23.30 13.96
CA PRO A 152 -7.42 23.36 13.18
C PRO A 152 -7.66 23.08 11.69
N GLU A 153 -6.92 23.81 10.84
CA GLU A 153 -6.88 23.61 9.39
C GLU A 153 -5.62 22.83 9.01
N ILE A 154 -5.81 21.70 8.38
CA ILE A 154 -4.76 20.73 8.06
C ILE A 154 -4.61 20.60 6.56
N VAL A 155 -3.38 20.66 6.05
CA VAL A 155 -3.05 20.19 4.70
C VAL A 155 -2.41 18.82 4.78
N PHE A 156 -3.12 17.81 4.24
CA PHE A 156 -2.60 16.46 4.13
C PHE A 156 -1.85 16.30 2.80
N LEU A 157 -0.55 15.99 2.86
CA LEU A 157 0.29 15.76 1.70
C LEU A 157 0.52 14.26 1.46
N ARG A 158 0.20 13.80 0.26
CA ARG A 158 0.47 12.44 -0.20
C ARG A 158 1.10 12.44 -1.59
N ALA A 159 2.40 12.26 -1.65
CA ALA A 159 3.11 11.93 -2.88
C ALA A 159 3.31 10.41 -2.92
N THR A 160 2.72 9.71 -3.88
CA THR A 160 2.86 8.27 -3.97
C THR A 160 3.86 7.87 -5.06
N PRO A 161 4.80 6.96 -4.77
CA PRO A 161 5.75 6.47 -5.76
C PRO A 161 5.13 5.52 -6.78
N GLY A 162 3.96 4.95 -6.51
CA GLY A 162 3.19 4.10 -7.42
C GLY A 162 1.85 4.73 -7.72
N PRO A 163 1.63 5.24 -8.93
CA PRO A 163 0.37 5.85 -9.29
C PRO A 163 -0.74 4.80 -9.46
N GLY A 164 -1.94 5.26 -9.26
CA GLY A 164 -3.15 4.46 -9.27
C GLY A 164 -3.65 4.19 -7.88
N THR A 165 -4.94 4.35 -7.70
CA THR A 165 -5.61 4.09 -6.43
C THR A 165 -5.44 2.65 -6.07
N GLN A 166 -4.75 2.43 -5.01
CA GLN A 166 -4.53 1.09 -4.52
C GLN A 166 -5.64 0.75 -3.54
N ALA A 167 -6.53 -0.13 -3.93
CA ALA A 167 -7.39 -0.81 -2.98
C ALA A 167 -6.49 -1.57 -1.99
N GLY A 168 -6.65 -1.32 -0.69
CA GLY A 168 -5.85 -1.99 0.34
C GLY A 168 -5.57 -1.13 1.57
N GLY A 169 -4.66 -1.59 2.41
CA GLY A 169 -4.36 -0.97 3.70
C GLY A 169 -4.01 0.52 3.65
N ALA A 170 -3.32 0.97 2.60
CA ALA A 170 -2.98 2.39 2.45
C ALA A 170 -4.21 3.28 2.21
N SER A 171 -5.13 2.87 1.35
CA SER A 171 -6.39 3.62 1.11
C SER A 171 -7.28 3.60 2.34
N THR A 172 -7.39 2.44 3.02
CA THR A 172 -8.13 2.30 4.27
C THR A 172 -7.58 3.24 5.34
N HIS A 173 -6.26 3.31 5.48
CA HIS A 173 -5.60 4.22 6.43
C HIS A 173 -5.95 5.68 6.14
N ILE A 174 -5.75 6.15 4.90
CA ILE A 174 -5.97 7.54 4.53
C ILE A 174 -7.45 7.93 4.72
N ASN A 175 -8.37 7.09 4.25
CA ASN A 175 -9.80 7.31 4.40
C ASN A 175 -10.21 7.34 5.88
N GLY A 176 -9.72 6.38 6.66
CA GLY A 176 -9.99 6.28 8.10
C GLY A 176 -9.49 7.52 8.85
N PHE A 177 -8.24 7.90 8.63
CA PHE A 177 -7.64 9.07 9.26
C PHE A 177 -8.36 10.37 8.89
N ILE A 178 -8.55 10.66 7.59
CA ILE A 178 -9.17 11.91 7.14
C ILE A 178 -10.60 12.02 7.66
N ASN A 179 -11.40 10.94 7.58
CA ASN A 179 -12.77 10.97 8.07
C ASN A 179 -12.82 11.18 9.59
N ALA A 180 -11.91 10.56 10.34
CA ALA A 180 -11.86 10.70 11.80
C ALA A 180 -11.42 12.11 12.23
N VAL A 181 -10.39 12.68 11.59
CA VAL A 181 -9.94 14.04 11.87
C VAL A 181 -11.06 15.07 11.60
N LYS A 182 -11.82 14.88 10.51
CA LYS A 182 -13.00 15.71 10.20
C LYS A 182 -14.12 15.53 11.24
N ALA A 183 -14.35 14.30 11.70
CA ALA A 183 -15.35 14.01 12.74
C ALA A 183 -14.97 14.64 14.09
N GLU A 184 -13.68 14.82 14.37
CA GLU A 184 -13.18 15.57 15.54
C GLU A 184 -13.23 17.11 15.33
N GLY A 185 -13.74 17.57 14.20
CA GLY A 185 -14.00 18.98 13.91
C GLY A 185 -12.92 19.69 13.10
N ALA A 186 -11.79 19.08 12.79
CA ALA A 186 -10.75 19.73 12.00
C ALA A 186 -11.16 19.90 10.52
N LYS A 187 -10.69 20.98 9.90
CA LYS A 187 -10.80 21.18 8.46
C LYS A 187 -9.60 20.56 7.77
N VAL A 188 -9.83 19.71 6.77
CA VAL A 188 -8.77 19.03 6.03
C VAL A 188 -8.87 19.40 4.55
N SER A 189 -7.75 19.84 3.98
CA SER A 189 -7.53 19.86 2.55
C SER A 189 -6.43 18.86 2.21
N MET A 190 -6.53 18.21 1.06
CA MET A 190 -5.57 17.19 0.63
C MET A 190 -4.91 17.58 -0.69
N ILE A 191 -3.61 17.39 -0.76
CA ILE A 191 -2.84 17.47 -2.00
C ILE A 191 -2.25 16.09 -2.27
N SER A 192 -2.59 15.50 -3.42
CA SER A 192 -2.19 14.14 -3.79
C SER A 192 -1.78 14.06 -5.26
N ASN A 193 -1.05 13.01 -5.63
CA ASN A 193 -0.75 12.70 -7.03
C ASN A 193 -1.91 12.04 -7.77
N ASP A 194 -2.87 11.46 -7.05
CA ASP A 194 -4.02 10.76 -7.60
C ASP A 194 -5.27 10.94 -6.72
N GLN A 195 -6.38 10.43 -7.20
CA GLN A 195 -7.60 10.29 -6.42
C GLN A 195 -7.48 9.05 -5.52
N ILE A 196 -8.11 9.09 -4.35
CA ILE A 196 -8.14 7.99 -3.42
C ILE A 196 -9.52 7.37 -3.43
N GLU A 197 -9.58 6.07 -3.68
CA GLU A 197 -10.82 5.32 -3.69
C GLU A 197 -11.52 5.36 -2.31
N GLY A 198 -12.83 5.61 -2.32
CA GLY A 198 -13.64 5.69 -1.10
C GLY A 198 -13.54 7.01 -0.35
N LEU A 199 -12.73 7.98 -0.80
CA LEU A 199 -12.67 9.29 -0.18
C LEU A 199 -13.82 10.18 -0.68
N ASP A 200 -14.61 10.72 0.26
CA ASP A 200 -15.69 11.67 -0.06
C ASP A 200 -15.11 13.06 -0.37
N ASN A 201 -14.84 13.29 -1.66
CA ASN A 201 -14.30 14.55 -2.16
C ASN A 201 -15.31 15.71 -2.11
N THR A 202 -16.61 15.44 -1.87
CA THR A 202 -17.63 16.49 -1.81
C THR A 202 -17.55 17.30 -0.52
N LYS A 203 -16.93 16.75 0.51
CA LYS A 203 -16.79 17.35 1.84
C LYS A 203 -15.37 17.81 2.17
N MET A 204 -14.47 17.79 1.19
CA MET A 204 -13.07 18.13 1.37
C MET A 204 -12.48 18.68 0.07
N ARG A 205 -11.59 19.69 0.18
CA ARG A 205 -10.83 20.15 -0.98
C ARG A 205 -9.73 19.16 -1.29
N LEU A 206 -9.80 18.50 -2.45
CA LEU A 206 -8.75 17.67 -3.01
C LEU A 206 -8.09 18.39 -4.18
N THR A 207 -6.78 18.64 -4.09
CA THR A 207 -5.96 19.12 -5.19
C THR A 207 -5.14 17.94 -5.73
N VAL A 208 -5.41 17.53 -6.95
CA VAL A 208 -4.62 16.48 -7.63
C VAL A 208 -3.50 17.14 -8.43
N VAL A 209 -2.26 16.82 -8.10
CA VAL A 209 -1.07 17.18 -8.86
C VAL A 209 -0.71 15.98 -9.74
N PRO A 210 -1.01 16.01 -11.05
CA PRO A 210 -0.85 14.83 -11.90
C PRO A 210 0.61 14.44 -12.07
N LEU A 211 0.83 13.14 -12.24
CA LEU A 211 2.15 12.58 -12.51
C LEU A 211 2.51 12.72 -13.98
N GLU A 212 3.81 12.78 -14.26
CA GLU A 212 4.37 12.67 -15.61
C GLU A 212 5.04 11.31 -15.80
N ALA A 213 4.84 10.68 -16.97
CA ALA A 213 5.42 9.37 -17.32
C ALA A 213 6.95 9.39 -17.57
N THR A 214 7.60 10.52 -17.34
CA THR A 214 9.00 10.75 -17.70
C THR A 214 9.97 10.22 -16.65
N GLY A 215 10.90 9.37 -17.06
CA GLY A 215 11.97 8.85 -16.21
C GLY A 215 12.52 7.52 -16.71
N LEU A 216 13.79 7.46 -17.09
CA LEU A 216 14.47 6.23 -17.55
C LEU A 216 14.59 5.20 -16.43
N THR A 217 14.86 5.65 -15.21
CA THR A 217 14.94 4.80 -14.02
C THR A 217 13.79 5.12 -13.07
N ARG A 218 13.50 4.20 -12.15
CA ARG A 218 12.48 4.42 -11.11
C ARG A 218 12.80 5.67 -10.29
N SER A 219 14.04 5.80 -9.82
CA SER A 219 14.44 6.96 -9.01
C SER A 219 14.34 8.28 -9.78
N ALA A 220 14.67 8.30 -11.07
CA ALA A 220 14.53 9.51 -11.89
C ALA A 220 13.06 9.91 -12.08
N PHE A 221 12.18 8.93 -12.25
CA PHE A 221 10.73 9.13 -12.29
C PHE A 221 10.20 9.68 -10.95
N ASP A 222 10.58 9.06 -9.83
CA ASP A 222 10.15 9.49 -8.50
C ASP A 222 10.64 10.93 -8.20
N LEU A 223 11.90 11.25 -8.50
CA LEU A 223 12.46 12.60 -8.32
C LEU A 223 11.76 13.65 -9.22
N ARG A 224 11.49 13.31 -10.49
CA ARG A 224 10.74 14.20 -11.39
C ARG A 224 9.37 14.52 -10.83
N ASN A 225 8.66 13.51 -10.40
CA ASN A 225 7.29 13.68 -9.88
C ASN A 225 7.26 14.37 -8.51
N ASN A 226 8.29 14.20 -7.67
CA ASN A 226 8.42 14.98 -6.43
C ASN A 226 8.72 16.47 -6.69
N LEU A 227 9.49 16.82 -7.72
CA LEU A 227 9.67 18.22 -8.15
C LEU A 227 8.32 18.86 -8.53
N ILE A 228 7.53 18.16 -9.36
CA ILE A 228 6.21 18.62 -9.80
C ILE A 228 5.25 18.73 -8.62
N PHE A 229 5.20 17.68 -7.78
CA PHE A 229 4.34 17.63 -6.60
C PHE A 229 4.67 18.76 -5.62
N THR A 230 5.95 18.96 -5.34
CA THR A 230 6.40 20.04 -4.45
C THR A 230 5.99 21.40 -4.99
N ALA A 231 6.20 21.68 -6.28
CA ALA A 231 5.79 22.95 -6.88
C ALA A 231 4.27 23.18 -6.76
N GLY A 232 3.46 22.15 -7.02
CA GLY A 232 2.00 22.21 -6.85
C GLY A 232 1.58 22.44 -5.39
N ALA A 233 2.21 21.73 -4.45
CA ALA A 233 1.94 21.89 -3.02
C ALA A 233 2.29 23.30 -2.52
N LEU A 234 3.45 23.82 -2.90
CA LEU A 234 3.88 25.17 -2.52
C LEU A 234 2.96 26.26 -3.07
N HIS A 235 2.45 26.07 -4.29
CA HIS A 235 1.47 27.01 -4.88
C HIS A 235 0.17 27.06 -4.06
N VAL A 236 -0.36 25.92 -3.65
CA VAL A 236 -1.59 25.86 -2.84
C VAL A 236 -1.38 26.42 -1.44
N ILE A 237 -0.33 25.97 -0.74
CA ILE A 237 -0.04 26.32 0.65
C ILE A 237 0.40 27.78 0.77
N GLY A 238 1.12 28.33 -0.22
CA GLY A 238 1.53 29.73 -0.22
C GLY A 238 0.36 30.71 -0.33
N ASN A 239 -0.76 30.28 -0.94
CA ASN A 239 -1.98 31.11 -1.03
C ASN A 239 -2.89 30.94 0.21
N GLU A 240 -2.96 29.74 0.78
CA GLU A 240 -3.81 29.40 1.91
C GLU A 240 -3.00 28.54 2.90
N PRO A 241 -2.20 29.16 3.77
CA PRO A 241 -1.39 28.41 4.74
C PRO A 241 -2.26 27.74 5.79
N PRO A 242 -2.05 26.42 6.07
CA PRO A 242 -2.78 25.69 7.12
C PRO A 242 -2.25 26.05 8.52
N ASP A 243 -2.88 25.49 9.56
CA ASP A 243 -2.30 25.55 10.91
C ASP A 243 -1.12 24.60 11.05
N PHE A 244 -1.19 23.43 10.42
CA PHE A 244 -0.05 22.51 10.29
C PHE A 244 -0.12 21.68 9.01
N ILE A 245 1.03 21.17 8.61
CA ILE A 245 1.19 20.29 7.45
C ILE A 245 1.33 18.87 7.96
N TYR A 246 0.46 17.96 7.50
CA TYR A 246 0.56 16.54 7.79
C TYR A 246 1.00 15.80 6.53
N GLN A 247 2.23 15.27 6.52
CA GLN A 247 2.79 14.58 5.37
C GLN A 247 2.93 13.09 5.64
N ARG A 248 2.29 12.27 4.81
CA ARG A 248 2.63 10.85 4.72
C ARG A 248 3.93 10.71 3.95
N TYR A 249 4.98 10.23 4.65
CA TYR A 249 6.30 10.06 4.04
C TYR A 249 6.26 9.01 2.93
N SER A 250 6.97 9.27 1.86
CA SER A 250 7.21 8.34 0.76
C SER A 250 8.54 8.69 0.09
N ARG A 251 8.98 7.80 -0.80
CA ARG A 251 10.29 7.85 -1.45
C ARG A 251 10.61 9.20 -2.09
N PHE A 252 11.77 9.75 -1.74
CA PHE A 252 12.27 11.03 -2.23
C PHE A 252 11.34 12.23 -1.99
N THR A 253 10.39 12.18 -1.06
CA THR A 253 9.47 13.28 -0.77
C THR A 253 10.14 14.36 0.07
N TRP A 254 9.91 15.65 -0.28
CA TRP A 254 10.37 16.82 0.49
C TRP A 254 9.33 17.95 0.51
N ALA A 255 8.16 17.74 -0.06
CA ALA A 255 7.14 18.78 -0.19
C ALA A 255 6.73 19.38 1.14
N GLY A 256 6.55 18.58 2.19
CA GLY A 256 6.20 19.06 3.53
C GLY A 256 7.30 19.91 4.16
N VAL A 257 8.57 19.53 3.95
CA VAL A 257 9.71 20.34 4.43
C VAL A 257 9.75 21.70 3.73
N ALA A 258 9.62 21.70 2.40
CA ALA A 258 9.62 22.94 1.63
C ALA A 258 8.41 23.83 1.98
N ALA A 259 7.23 23.24 2.17
CA ALA A 259 6.01 23.93 2.54
C ALA A 259 6.07 24.48 3.97
N SER A 260 6.63 23.73 4.92
CA SER A 260 6.85 24.17 6.30
C SER A 260 7.74 25.42 6.35
N LEU A 261 8.87 25.39 5.63
CA LEU A 261 9.78 26.53 5.53
C LEU A 261 9.16 27.75 4.82
N LEU A 262 8.27 27.54 3.83
CA LEU A 262 7.60 28.61 3.10
C LEU A 262 6.53 29.29 3.94
N SER A 263 5.71 28.51 4.63
CA SER A 263 4.51 28.98 5.33
C SER A 263 4.74 29.28 6.81
N ASP A 264 5.92 28.98 7.33
CA ASP A 264 6.23 29.05 8.77
C ASP A 264 5.24 28.24 9.63
N ARG A 265 4.91 27.01 9.16
CA ARG A 265 3.98 26.10 9.82
C ARG A 265 4.65 24.76 10.15
N PRO A 266 4.31 24.13 11.30
CA PRO A 266 4.95 22.88 11.69
C PRO A 266 4.64 21.75 10.71
N LEU A 267 5.67 20.94 10.42
CA LEU A 267 5.53 19.68 9.69
C LEU A 267 5.32 18.52 10.68
N PHE A 268 4.19 17.83 10.55
CA PHE A 268 3.88 16.58 11.20
C PHE A 268 4.05 15.45 10.20
N LEU A 269 4.98 14.56 10.48
CA LEU A 269 5.40 13.50 9.56
C LEU A 269 4.78 12.16 9.96
N GLU A 270 3.96 11.59 9.12
CA GLU A 270 3.54 10.19 9.22
C GLU A 270 4.63 9.32 8.57
N TYR A 271 5.30 8.52 9.39
CA TYR A 271 6.42 7.68 8.98
C TYR A 271 6.10 6.20 9.19
N ASN A 272 5.83 5.50 8.10
CA ASN A 272 5.37 4.10 8.12
C ASN A 272 6.51 3.09 7.94
N GLY A 273 7.75 3.55 8.01
CA GLY A 273 8.97 2.79 7.84
C GLY A 273 9.95 3.44 6.88
N SER A 274 11.20 2.97 6.90
CA SER A 274 12.28 3.50 6.07
C SER A 274 12.08 3.15 4.60
N GLU A 275 12.00 4.18 3.74
CA GLU A 275 12.00 3.99 2.28
C GLU A 275 13.36 3.49 1.76
N VAL A 276 14.44 3.71 2.50
CA VAL A 276 15.76 3.12 2.23
C VAL A 276 15.71 1.60 2.42
N TRP A 277 15.11 1.15 3.53
CA TRP A 277 14.92 -0.27 3.80
C TRP A 277 14.00 -0.93 2.76
N VAL A 278 12.85 -0.31 2.48
CA VAL A 278 11.88 -0.77 1.46
C VAL A 278 12.56 -0.87 0.10
N GLY A 279 13.35 0.13 -0.28
CA GLY A 279 14.05 0.14 -1.55
C GLY A 279 15.13 -0.93 -1.70
N LYS A 280 15.71 -1.41 -0.59
CA LYS A 280 16.70 -2.49 -0.58
C LYS A 280 16.08 -3.89 -0.63
N HIS A 281 14.87 -4.07 -0.05
CA HIS A 281 14.31 -5.40 0.19
C HIS A 281 13.02 -5.70 -0.58
N TRP A 282 12.19 -4.68 -0.86
CA TRP A 282 10.87 -4.92 -1.47
C TRP A 282 10.72 -4.34 -2.87
N ASP A 283 11.42 -3.27 -3.18
CA ASP A 283 11.26 -2.57 -4.45
C ASP A 283 12.63 -2.04 -4.91
N GLU A 284 13.00 -2.29 -6.16
CA GLU A 284 14.29 -1.85 -6.70
C GLU A 284 14.34 -0.31 -6.75
N ALA A 285 14.81 0.30 -5.68
CA ALA A 285 15.19 1.69 -5.66
C ALA A 285 16.68 1.82 -6.01
N GLY A 286 17.04 2.84 -6.75
CA GLY A 286 18.43 3.26 -6.91
C GLY A 286 18.69 4.54 -6.14
N MET A 287 19.93 5.03 -6.18
CA MET A 287 20.36 6.29 -5.55
C MET A 287 20.14 6.32 -4.03
N PHE A 288 20.54 5.25 -3.36
CA PHE A 288 20.33 5.08 -1.92
C PHE A 288 20.91 6.23 -1.10
N ASP A 289 22.08 6.76 -1.44
CA ASP A 289 22.66 7.92 -0.75
C ASP A 289 21.74 9.15 -0.80
N LEU A 290 21.10 9.35 -1.94
CA LEU A 290 20.17 10.47 -2.14
C LEU A 290 18.86 10.22 -1.39
N LEU A 291 18.37 8.97 -1.43
CA LEU A 291 17.16 8.56 -0.74
C LEU A 291 17.29 8.72 0.78
N GLU A 292 18.41 8.26 1.34
CA GLU A 292 18.72 8.40 2.76
C GLU A 292 18.80 9.88 3.19
N ARG A 293 19.43 10.72 2.40
CA ARG A 293 19.50 12.16 2.69
C ARG A 293 18.12 12.83 2.70
N PHE A 294 17.23 12.46 1.77
CA PHE A 294 15.84 12.97 1.80
C PHE A 294 15.07 12.44 3.01
N GLU A 295 15.26 11.17 3.38
CA GLU A 295 14.67 10.61 4.59
C GLU A 295 15.12 11.37 5.84
N GLN A 296 16.43 11.55 6.01
CA GLN A 296 17.01 12.32 7.11
C GLN A 296 16.57 13.79 7.13
N LEU A 297 16.42 14.41 5.95
CA LEU A 297 15.90 15.77 5.85
C LEU A 297 14.49 15.89 6.47
N ASN A 298 13.59 14.94 6.11
CA ASN A 298 12.22 14.92 6.62
C ASN A 298 12.20 14.69 8.14
N LEU A 299 12.96 13.70 8.63
CA LEU A 299 13.05 13.39 10.06
C LEU A 299 13.58 14.57 10.90
N ARG A 300 14.57 15.30 10.38
CA ARG A 300 15.13 16.49 11.07
C ARG A 300 14.14 17.66 11.08
N ALA A 301 13.47 17.90 9.95
CA ALA A 301 12.57 19.04 9.78
C ALA A 301 11.24 18.86 10.50
N ALA A 302 10.80 17.64 10.74
CA ALA A 302 9.52 17.35 11.39
C ALA A 302 9.49 17.89 12.83
N ALA A 303 8.40 18.56 13.20
CA ALA A 303 8.09 18.96 14.56
C ALA A 303 7.63 17.78 15.40
N ARG A 304 6.83 16.88 14.80
CA ARG A 304 6.39 15.60 15.36
C ARG A 304 6.45 14.51 14.29
N ILE A 305 6.73 13.28 14.69
CA ILE A 305 6.84 12.11 13.81
C ILE A 305 5.94 11.02 14.36
N PHE A 306 4.93 10.65 13.56
CA PHE A 306 3.98 9.59 13.92
C PHE A 306 4.44 8.28 13.28
N VAL A 307 4.79 7.33 14.11
CA VAL A 307 5.19 5.97 13.70
C VAL A 307 4.10 4.97 14.04
N VAL A 308 3.99 3.92 13.26
CA VAL A 308 2.87 2.97 13.38
C VAL A 308 3.08 1.90 14.47
N SER A 309 4.30 1.74 14.99
CA SER A 309 4.64 0.69 15.97
C SER A 309 5.79 1.10 16.91
N GLU A 310 5.93 0.39 18.03
CA GLU A 310 7.09 0.53 18.93
C GLU A 310 8.38 0.07 18.23
N VAL A 311 8.31 -0.91 17.35
CA VAL A 311 9.45 -1.35 16.54
C VAL A 311 10.01 -0.16 15.76
N GLU A 312 9.14 0.57 15.04
CA GLU A 312 9.58 1.70 14.25
C GLU A 312 10.04 2.89 15.12
N ARG A 313 9.41 3.10 16.29
CA ARG A 313 9.91 4.07 17.28
C ARG A 313 11.35 3.75 17.67
N ASN A 314 11.64 2.49 18.00
CA ASN A 314 12.97 2.06 18.39
C ASN A 314 13.98 2.20 17.22
N ASN A 315 13.57 1.90 15.99
CA ASN A 315 14.38 2.13 14.79
C ASN A 315 14.79 3.61 14.67
N LEU A 316 13.85 4.54 14.85
CA LEU A 316 14.13 5.97 14.79
C LEU A 316 15.00 6.45 15.95
N LEU A 317 14.81 5.94 17.18
CA LEU A 317 15.68 6.24 18.32
C LEU A 317 17.11 5.78 18.06
N ASN A 318 17.29 4.58 17.53
CA ASN A 318 18.60 4.05 17.14
C ASN A 318 19.25 4.85 16.00
N ALA A 319 18.43 5.46 15.12
CA ALA A 319 18.90 6.37 14.08
C ALA A 319 19.18 7.80 14.60
N GLY A 320 19.04 8.03 15.93
CA GLY A 320 19.34 9.32 16.57
C GLY A 320 18.24 10.37 16.47
N VAL A 321 17.01 9.99 16.13
CA VAL A 321 15.87 10.90 16.17
C VAL A 321 15.50 11.18 17.63
N PRO A 322 15.33 12.46 18.04
CA PRO A 322 14.97 12.82 19.41
C PRO A 322 13.63 12.23 19.84
N GLU A 323 13.60 11.59 21.02
CA GLU A 323 12.44 10.88 21.55
C GLU A 323 11.18 11.76 21.62
N HIS A 324 11.30 13.02 22.05
CA HIS A 324 10.18 13.96 22.18
C HIS A 324 9.46 14.27 20.86
N LYS A 325 10.07 13.94 19.72
CA LYS A 325 9.42 14.08 18.42
C LYS A 325 8.59 12.88 18.01
N ILE A 326 8.85 11.70 18.59
CA ILE A 326 8.30 10.43 18.12
C ILE A 326 7.04 10.07 18.90
N ILE A 327 5.96 9.85 18.18
CA ILE A 327 4.66 9.45 18.74
C ILE A 327 4.23 8.14 18.08
N VAL A 328 3.98 7.11 18.89
CA VAL A 328 3.44 5.84 18.37
C VAL A 328 1.95 6.01 18.13
N ASN A 329 1.56 5.91 16.87
CA ASN A 329 0.20 6.09 16.40
C ASN A 329 -0.23 4.89 15.50
N PRO A 330 -0.65 3.77 16.11
CA PRO A 330 -1.10 2.59 15.39
C PRO A 330 -2.25 2.90 14.43
N ASN A 331 -2.41 2.05 13.40
CA ASN A 331 -3.59 2.08 12.57
C ASN A 331 -4.87 1.90 13.42
N GLY A 332 -5.99 2.32 12.87
CA GLY A 332 -7.29 2.17 13.49
C GLY A 332 -8.24 1.32 12.66
N VAL A 333 -9.44 1.16 13.19
CA VAL A 333 -10.55 0.49 12.52
C VAL A 333 -11.84 1.31 12.66
N ASP A 334 -12.71 1.20 11.66
CA ASP A 334 -14.09 1.66 11.72
C ASP A 334 -14.95 0.55 12.37
N VAL A 335 -15.25 0.71 13.65
CA VAL A 335 -15.96 -0.30 14.46
C VAL A 335 -17.45 -0.37 14.17
N ASP A 336 -18.00 0.58 13.44
CA ASP A 336 -19.39 0.57 12.97
C ASP A 336 -19.52 -0.25 11.68
N ARG A 337 -18.52 -0.18 10.85
CA ARG A 337 -18.39 -0.96 9.62
C ARG A 337 -17.92 -2.39 9.88
N PHE A 338 -16.89 -2.56 10.72
CA PHE A 338 -16.36 -3.87 11.12
C PHE A 338 -16.95 -4.27 12.47
N ARG A 339 -18.01 -5.04 12.42
CA ARG A 339 -18.72 -5.52 13.63
C ARG A 339 -19.40 -6.86 13.36
N PRO A 340 -19.69 -7.65 14.39
CA PRO A 340 -20.50 -8.86 14.25
C PRO A 340 -21.88 -8.57 13.64
N GLY A 341 -22.38 -9.49 12.82
CA GLY A 341 -23.72 -9.44 12.25
C GLY A 341 -23.89 -8.52 11.03
N VAL A 342 -22.82 -8.27 10.28
CA VAL A 342 -22.84 -7.42 9.06
C VAL A 342 -23.02 -8.19 7.75
N GLY A 343 -23.57 -9.43 7.79
CA GLY A 343 -23.92 -10.20 6.60
C GLY A 343 -23.19 -11.54 6.47
N GLY A 344 -22.50 -11.99 7.51
CA GLY A 344 -21.75 -13.24 7.50
C GLY A 344 -22.59 -14.48 7.23
N ARG A 345 -23.83 -14.51 7.71
CA ARG A 345 -24.75 -15.66 7.47
C ARG A 345 -25.07 -15.83 6.00
N ASP A 346 -25.40 -14.73 5.32
CA ASP A 346 -25.72 -14.78 3.88
C ASP A 346 -24.50 -15.22 3.07
N TYR A 347 -23.32 -14.73 3.47
CA TYR A 347 -22.06 -15.10 2.83
C TYR A 347 -21.71 -16.58 3.04
N ARG A 348 -21.95 -17.15 4.23
CA ARG A 348 -21.79 -18.60 4.47
C ARG A 348 -22.69 -19.43 3.54
N THR A 349 -23.93 -18.99 3.34
CA THR A 349 -24.87 -19.62 2.41
C THR A 349 -24.34 -19.54 0.97
N GLU A 350 -23.87 -18.38 0.53
CA GLU A 350 -23.26 -18.17 -0.80
C GLU A 350 -22.05 -19.10 -1.01
N LEU A 351 -21.23 -19.30 0.01
CA LEU A 351 -20.04 -20.15 -0.03
C LEU A 351 -20.32 -21.64 0.21
N GLY A 352 -21.56 -22.04 0.49
CA GLY A 352 -21.92 -23.43 0.79
C GLY A 352 -21.30 -23.96 2.09
N ILE A 353 -21.17 -23.10 3.11
CA ILE A 353 -20.65 -23.46 4.43
C ILE A 353 -21.82 -23.80 5.34
N SER A 354 -21.87 -25.02 5.86
CA SER A 354 -22.90 -25.45 6.79
C SER A 354 -22.73 -24.84 8.19
N GLU A 355 -23.78 -24.89 9.00
CA GLU A 355 -23.73 -24.36 10.38
C GLU A 355 -22.77 -25.16 11.27
N ASP A 356 -22.59 -26.45 11.00
CA ASP A 356 -21.70 -27.34 11.75
C ASP A 356 -20.23 -27.18 11.37
N GLU A 357 -19.93 -26.56 10.24
CA GLU A 357 -18.56 -26.34 9.78
C GLU A 357 -18.00 -25.04 10.35
N GLN A 358 -16.75 -25.09 10.80
CA GLN A 358 -16.01 -23.89 11.17
C GLN A 358 -15.31 -23.30 9.95
N LEU A 359 -15.20 -21.98 9.88
CA LEU A 359 -14.53 -21.25 8.81
C LEU A 359 -13.38 -20.41 9.35
N ALA A 360 -12.15 -20.75 8.97
CA ALA A 360 -10.96 -19.96 9.28
C ALA A 360 -10.61 -19.05 8.10
N GLY A 361 -10.51 -17.75 8.33
CA GLY A 361 -10.31 -16.73 7.29
C GLY A 361 -8.97 -16.02 7.36
N PHE A 362 -8.41 -15.74 6.17
CA PHE A 362 -7.29 -14.84 5.96
C PHE A 362 -7.65 -13.82 4.88
N VAL A 363 -7.39 -12.54 5.13
CA VAL A 363 -7.57 -11.47 4.14
C VAL A 363 -6.26 -10.72 3.95
N GLY A 364 -5.79 -10.60 2.71
CA GLY A 364 -4.61 -9.80 2.41
C GLY A 364 -3.85 -10.22 1.16
N THR A 365 -2.72 -9.56 0.93
CA THR A 365 -1.81 -9.90 -0.16
C THR A 365 -1.10 -11.22 0.14
N PHE A 366 -1.00 -12.11 -0.84
CA PHE A 366 -0.24 -13.35 -0.73
C PHE A 366 1.24 -13.06 -1.00
N GLY A 367 1.84 -12.30 -0.08
CA GLY A 367 3.24 -11.91 -0.05
C GLY A 367 4.01 -12.61 1.07
N PRO A 368 5.36 -12.65 0.98
CA PRO A 368 6.19 -13.40 1.93
C PRO A 368 5.95 -13.03 3.39
N TRP A 369 5.98 -11.73 3.71
CA TRP A 369 5.86 -11.24 5.09
C TRP A 369 4.50 -11.49 5.75
N HIS A 370 3.50 -11.89 4.97
CA HIS A 370 2.18 -12.22 5.51
C HIS A 370 2.08 -13.66 6.05
N GLY A 371 3.14 -14.46 5.93
CA GLY A 371 3.17 -15.84 6.43
C GLY A 371 2.17 -16.76 5.73
N VAL A 372 1.91 -16.51 4.45
CA VAL A 372 0.91 -17.29 3.70
C VAL A 372 1.37 -18.72 3.41
N MET A 373 2.68 -18.95 3.32
CA MET A 373 3.23 -20.31 3.15
C MET A 373 3.14 -21.08 4.47
N GLU A 374 3.38 -20.42 5.59
CA GLU A 374 3.18 -20.97 6.93
C GLU A 374 1.72 -21.33 7.16
N LEU A 375 0.79 -20.51 6.65
CA LEU A 375 -0.64 -20.84 6.68
C LEU A 375 -0.96 -22.04 5.78
N ALA A 376 -0.38 -22.12 4.58
CA ALA A 376 -0.59 -23.26 3.70
C ALA A 376 -0.08 -24.58 4.33
N GLN A 377 1.08 -24.54 4.96
CA GLN A 377 1.64 -25.67 5.72
C GLN A 377 0.79 -26.01 6.94
N ALA A 378 0.29 -25.00 7.68
CA ALA A 378 -0.61 -25.23 8.81
C ALA A 378 -1.93 -25.89 8.35
N ILE A 379 -2.49 -25.46 7.22
CA ILE A 379 -3.67 -26.10 6.61
C ILE A 379 -3.37 -27.56 6.29
N ALA A 380 -2.20 -27.85 5.72
CA ALA A 380 -1.79 -29.23 5.38
C ALA A 380 -1.69 -30.16 6.60
N LEU A 381 -1.54 -29.61 7.79
CA LEU A 381 -1.48 -30.37 9.07
C LEU A 381 -2.86 -30.60 9.69
N VAL A 382 -3.92 -29.99 9.17
CA VAL A 382 -5.28 -30.17 9.71
C VAL A 382 -5.81 -31.56 9.33
N PRO A 383 -6.34 -32.34 10.30
CA PRO A 383 -6.96 -33.64 10.00
C PRO A 383 -8.09 -33.51 8.96
N ARG A 384 -8.13 -34.41 7.99
CA ARG A 384 -9.12 -34.36 6.90
C ARG A 384 -10.57 -34.47 7.40
N GLU A 385 -10.80 -35.15 8.50
CA GLU A 385 -12.10 -35.31 9.14
C GLU A 385 -12.57 -34.11 9.97
N ALA A 386 -11.70 -33.14 10.21
CA ALA A 386 -12.06 -31.96 10.98
C ALA A 386 -13.14 -31.15 10.24
N PRO A 387 -14.22 -30.70 10.90
CA PRO A 387 -15.27 -29.86 10.29
C PRO A 387 -14.79 -28.41 10.13
N LEU A 388 -13.67 -28.22 9.44
CA LEU A 388 -12.99 -26.93 9.28
C LEU A 388 -12.72 -26.66 7.80
N LYS A 389 -13.16 -25.51 7.33
CA LYS A 389 -12.84 -24.96 6.01
C LYS A 389 -12.03 -23.67 6.14
N PHE A 390 -11.40 -23.28 5.04
CA PHE A 390 -10.57 -22.09 4.99
C PHE A 390 -11.05 -21.14 3.89
N LEU A 391 -11.07 -19.84 4.21
CA LEU A 391 -11.41 -18.76 3.29
C LEU A 391 -10.19 -17.85 3.11
N LEU A 392 -9.57 -17.90 1.92
CA LEU A 392 -8.37 -17.13 1.60
C LEU A 392 -8.72 -16.04 0.59
N VAL A 393 -8.77 -14.79 1.09
CA VAL A 393 -9.21 -13.62 0.34
C VAL A 393 -8.00 -12.78 -0.07
N GLY A 394 -7.81 -12.60 -1.36
CA GLY A 394 -6.72 -11.80 -1.90
C GLY A 394 -5.97 -12.46 -3.05
N ALA A 395 -4.84 -11.87 -3.41
CA ALA A 395 -3.94 -12.35 -4.45
C ALA A 395 -2.49 -12.02 -4.12
N GLY A 396 -1.56 -12.64 -4.82
CA GLY A 396 -0.14 -12.36 -4.68
C GLY A 396 0.73 -13.42 -5.33
N LYS A 397 2.04 -13.18 -5.31
CA LYS A 397 3.03 -14.02 -5.99
C LYS A 397 3.05 -15.48 -5.48
N LEU A 398 2.71 -15.69 -4.21
CA LEU A 398 2.77 -17.00 -3.55
C LEU A 398 1.49 -17.84 -3.70
N LYS A 399 0.45 -17.33 -4.40
CA LYS A 399 -0.83 -18.05 -4.53
C LYS A 399 -0.66 -19.46 -5.10
N SER A 400 0.06 -19.60 -6.21
CA SER A 400 0.24 -20.90 -6.89
C SER A 400 0.99 -21.91 -6.01
N GLU A 401 1.98 -21.44 -5.25
CA GLU A 401 2.75 -22.29 -4.32
C GLU A 401 1.90 -22.74 -3.13
N MET A 402 1.08 -21.83 -2.56
CA MET A 402 0.09 -22.16 -1.54
C MET A 402 -0.90 -23.25 -2.02
N GLU A 403 -1.49 -23.04 -3.21
CA GLU A 403 -2.44 -23.99 -3.81
C GLU A 403 -1.80 -25.37 -4.03
N GLN A 404 -0.54 -25.40 -4.44
CA GLN A 404 0.21 -26.64 -4.64
C GLN A 404 0.43 -27.37 -3.32
N THR A 405 0.93 -26.69 -2.29
CA THR A 405 1.16 -27.25 -0.94
C THR A 405 -0.11 -27.86 -0.37
N ILE A 406 -1.24 -27.15 -0.46
CA ILE A 406 -2.53 -27.60 0.06
C ILE A 406 -3.07 -28.78 -0.77
N ARG A 407 -2.87 -28.79 -2.09
CA ARG A 407 -3.27 -29.87 -2.99
C ARG A 407 -2.50 -31.16 -2.72
N GLU A 408 -1.20 -31.05 -2.50
CA GLU A 408 -0.33 -32.19 -2.15
C GLU A 408 -0.74 -32.84 -0.82
N ALA A 409 -1.27 -32.05 0.11
CA ALA A 409 -1.86 -32.53 1.35
C ALA A 409 -3.28 -33.13 1.18
N GLY A 410 -3.88 -33.06 0.01
CA GLY A 410 -5.23 -33.56 -0.28
C GLY A 410 -6.36 -32.73 0.33
N LEU A 411 -6.13 -31.44 0.66
CA LEU A 411 -7.08 -30.57 1.35
C LEU A 411 -7.59 -29.39 0.51
N ILE A 412 -7.34 -29.39 -0.78
CA ILE A 412 -7.73 -28.29 -1.68
C ILE A 412 -9.25 -28.07 -1.73
N ASP A 413 -10.03 -29.10 -1.54
CA ASP A 413 -11.50 -29.09 -1.47
C ASP A 413 -12.03 -28.40 -0.19
N ARG A 414 -11.17 -28.18 0.80
CA ARG A 414 -11.47 -27.48 2.05
C ARG A 414 -11.11 -25.98 2.02
N VAL A 415 -10.51 -25.51 0.93
CA VAL A 415 -10.00 -24.13 0.84
C VAL A 415 -10.69 -23.38 -0.28
N ILE A 416 -11.26 -22.24 0.07
CA ILE A 416 -11.93 -21.33 -0.85
C ILE A 416 -10.99 -20.15 -1.12
N PHE A 417 -10.54 -20.00 -2.36
CA PHE A 417 -9.77 -18.83 -2.83
C PHE A 417 -10.71 -17.90 -3.59
N THR A 418 -10.99 -16.72 -3.02
CA THR A 418 -11.89 -15.76 -3.67
C THR A 418 -11.20 -14.89 -4.72
N GLY A 419 -9.86 -14.79 -4.67
CA GLY A 419 -9.15 -13.70 -5.33
C GLY A 419 -9.36 -12.35 -4.63
N PRO A 420 -8.97 -11.24 -5.27
CA PRO A 420 -9.24 -9.91 -4.76
C PRO A 420 -10.74 -9.63 -4.70
N VAL A 421 -11.19 -9.02 -3.60
CA VAL A 421 -12.60 -8.62 -3.41
C VAL A 421 -12.68 -7.11 -3.18
N ALA A 422 -13.81 -6.51 -3.53
CA ALA A 422 -14.06 -5.11 -3.24
C ALA A 422 -14.07 -4.89 -1.71
N HIS A 423 -13.47 -3.78 -1.27
CA HIS A 423 -13.26 -3.53 0.15
C HIS A 423 -14.57 -3.42 0.96
N ASP A 424 -15.68 -3.05 0.34
CA ASP A 424 -17.01 -3.00 0.95
C ASP A 424 -17.58 -4.38 1.29
N ARG A 425 -17.11 -5.44 0.62
CA ARG A 425 -17.50 -6.83 0.90
C ARG A 425 -16.69 -7.49 2.03
N VAL A 426 -15.53 -6.91 2.39
CA VAL A 426 -14.61 -7.49 3.39
C VAL A 426 -15.28 -7.68 4.75
N PRO A 427 -16.07 -6.73 5.31
CA PRO A 427 -16.74 -6.95 6.60
C PRO A 427 -17.64 -8.19 6.63
N ALA A 428 -18.45 -8.40 5.59
CA ALA A 428 -19.33 -9.58 5.51
C ALA A 428 -18.54 -10.90 5.38
N LEU A 429 -17.42 -10.89 4.64
CA LEU A 429 -16.51 -12.03 4.55
C LEU A 429 -15.88 -12.39 5.90
N LEU A 430 -15.40 -11.38 6.63
CA LEU A 430 -14.84 -11.59 7.96
C LEU A 430 -15.91 -12.04 8.96
N ASP A 431 -17.14 -11.53 8.84
CA ASP A 431 -18.27 -11.94 9.67
C ASP A 431 -18.71 -13.39 9.42
N ALA A 432 -18.52 -13.90 8.19
CA ALA A 432 -18.76 -15.30 7.86
C ALA A 432 -17.78 -16.27 8.55
N CYS A 433 -16.59 -15.80 8.91
CA CYS A 433 -15.56 -16.59 9.58
C CYS A 433 -15.83 -16.76 11.07
N ASP A 434 -15.41 -17.88 11.62
CA ASP A 434 -15.38 -18.18 13.05
C ASP A 434 -14.02 -17.86 13.66
N ILE A 435 -12.96 -18.00 12.85
CA ILE A 435 -11.56 -17.81 13.22
C ILE A 435 -10.90 -16.90 12.19
N LEU A 436 -10.10 -15.93 12.63
CA LEU A 436 -9.33 -15.05 11.76
C LEU A 436 -7.83 -15.26 12.01
N VAL A 437 -7.05 -15.38 10.92
CA VAL A 437 -5.66 -15.80 11.01
C VAL A 437 -4.72 -14.71 10.48
N SER A 438 -3.73 -14.32 11.30
CA SER A 438 -2.72 -13.29 10.97
C SER A 438 -1.30 -13.84 11.18
N PRO A 439 -0.79 -14.72 10.30
CA PRO A 439 0.40 -15.53 10.51
C PRO A 439 1.69 -14.86 10.04
N HIS A 440 1.84 -13.55 10.28
CA HIS A 440 3.00 -12.78 9.83
C HIS A 440 4.32 -13.40 10.28
N ILE A 441 5.34 -13.24 9.45
CA ILE A 441 6.71 -13.71 9.72
C ILE A 441 7.68 -12.52 9.75
N PRO A 442 8.87 -12.68 10.37
CA PRO A 442 9.93 -11.69 10.31
C PRO A 442 10.27 -11.29 8.87
N LEU A 443 10.85 -10.12 8.72
CA LEU A 443 11.26 -9.64 7.41
C LEU A 443 12.44 -10.49 6.86
N ALA A 444 12.68 -10.39 5.55
CA ALA A 444 13.66 -11.25 4.87
C ALA A 444 15.10 -11.11 5.40
N ASP A 445 15.43 -9.98 6.02
CA ASP A 445 16.72 -9.72 6.68
C ASP A 445 16.75 -10.14 8.15
N GLY A 446 15.66 -10.77 8.64
CA GLY A 446 15.52 -11.19 10.03
C GLY A 446 15.13 -10.07 10.99
N SER A 447 14.91 -8.85 10.53
CA SER A 447 14.43 -7.76 11.37
C SER A 447 12.96 -7.94 11.74
N ASP A 448 12.55 -7.33 12.83
CA ASP A 448 11.17 -7.33 13.28
C ASP A 448 10.26 -6.63 12.27
N PHE A 449 9.04 -7.13 12.16
CA PHE A 449 8.03 -6.50 11.32
C PHE A 449 7.59 -5.16 11.93
N PHE A 450 8.00 -4.06 11.30
CA PHE A 450 7.74 -2.69 11.78
C PHE A 450 6.34 -2.16 11.42
N GLY A 451 5.61 -2.86 10.54
CA GLY A 451 4.32 -2.40 10.04
C GLY A 451 3.18 -2.50 11.05
N SER A 452 2.09 -1.82 10.75
CA SER A 452 0.81 -1.88 11.49
C SER A 452 -0.27 -2.45 10.57
N PRO A 453 -0.53 -3.77 10.62
CA PRO A 453 -1.47 -4.39 9.69
C PRO A 453 -2.91 -3.95 10.00
N THR A 454 -3.55 -3.21 9.09
CA THR A 454 -4.95 -2.77 9.25
C THR A 454 -5.90 -3.93 9.51
N LYS A 455 -5.67 -5.08 8.84
CA LYS A 455 -6.46 -6.30 9.04
C LYS A 455 -6.51 -6.77 10.48
N LEU A 456 -5.46 -6.52 11.28
CA LEU A 456 -5.44 -6.92 12.69
C LEU A 456 -6.55 -6.22 13.48
N PHE A 457 -6.67 -4.91 13.31
CA PHE A 457 -7.70 -4.11 13.97
C PHE A 457 -9.09 -4.43 13.44
N GLU A 458 -9.21 -4.73 12.14
CA GLU A 458 -10.45 -5.22 11.53
C GLU A 458 -10.87 -6.56 12.15
N TYR A 459 -9.93 -7.50 12.32
CA TYR A 459 -10.18 -8.80 12.96
C TYR A 459 -10.63 -8.65 14.42
N MET A 460 -9.94 -7.80 15.18
CA MET A 460 -10.33 -7.49 16.55
C MET A 460 -11.76 -6.91 16.61
N ALA A 461 -12.07 -5.96 15.72
CA ALA A 461 -13.38 -5.32 15.68
C ALA A 461 -14.51 -6.29 15.32
N MET A 462 -14.22 -7.35 14.55
CA MET A 462 -15.22 -8.39 14.21
C MET A 462 -15.60 -9.28 15.39
N GLY A 463 -14.86 -9.27 16.49
CA GLY A 463 -15.20 -10.08 17.67
C GLY A 463 -15.13 -11.58 17.43
N LYS A 464 -14.25 -12.04 16.53
CA LYS A 464 -14.05 -13.46 16.20
C LYS A 464 -12.78 -13.99 16.91
N GLY A 465 -12.66 -15.30 17.04
CA GLY A 465 -11.42 -15.90 17.53
C GLY A 465 -10.24 -15.54 16.63
N ILE A 466 -9.14 -15.09 17.20
CA ILE A 466 -7.94 -14.69 16.43
C ILE A 466 -6.78 -15.63 16.75
N VAL A 467 -6.09 -16.10 15.69
CA VAL A 467 -4.77 -16.72 15.78
C VAL A 467 -3.79 -15.82 15.06
N ALA A 468 -2.72 -15.40 15.73
CA ALA A 468 -1.74 -14.49 15.16
C ALA A 468 -0.32 -14.81 15.61
N SER A 469 0.67 -14.42 14.79
CA SER A 469 2.08 -14.53 15.19
C SER A 469 2.43 -13.49 16.25
N ARG A 470 3.23 -13.89 17.25
CA ARG A 470 3.78 -12.99 18.27
C ARG A 470 4.95 -12.20 17.67
N LEU A 471 4.64 -11.17 16.88
CA LEU A 471 5.63 -10.44 16.10
C LEU A 471 5.35 -8.94 16.10
N GLY A 472 6.34 -8.13 16.50
CA GLY A 472 6.27 -6.68 16.49
C GLY A 472 4.94 -6.16 17.07
N GLN A 473 4.31 -5.21 16.40
CA GLN A 473 3.04 -4.63 16.86
C GLN A 473 1.91 -5.64 17.08
N ILE A 474 1.89 -6.76 16.37
CA ILE A 474 0.85 -7.79 16.57
C ILE A 474 0.93 -8.33 17.99
N GLY A 475 2.16 -8.61 18.46
CA GLY A 475 2.42 -9.04 19.83
C GLY A 475 2.18 -7.97 20.89
N ASP A 476 2.33 -6.67 20.51
CA ASP A 476 2.10 -5.55 21.43
C ASP A 476 0.60 -5.25 21.62
N VAL A 477 -0.18 -5.48 20.57
CA VAL A 477 -1.63 -5.16 20.54
C VAL A 477 -2.48 -6.29 21.07
N LEU A 478 -2.07 -7.55 20.84
CA LEU A 478 -2.79 -8.74 21.26
C LEU A 478 -2.14 -9.39 22.48
N SER A 479 -2.97 -9.84 23.42
CA SER A 479 -2.57 -10.61 24.60
C SER A 479 -2.91 -12.08 24.42
N HIS A 480 -1.91 -12.96 24.59
CA HIS A 480 -2.12 -14.41 24.49
C HIS A 480 -3.13 -14.93 25.51
N GLU A 481 -4.08 -15.73 25.06
CA GLU A 481 -5.19 -16.30 25.85
C GLU A 481 -6.18 -15.29 26.45
N GLU A 482 -6.02 -13.99 26.14
CA GLU A 482 -6.95 -12.95 26.55
C GLU A 482 -7.72 -12.36 25.38
N THR A 483 -7.00 -12.01 24.27
CA THR A 483 -7.59 -11.41 23.06
C THR A 483 -7.31 -12.22 21.81
N ALA A 484 -6.35 -13.15 21.84
CA ALA A 484 -5.98 -14.03 20.73
C ALA A 484 -5.21 -15.25 21.23
N LEU A 485 -5.05 -16.26 20.37
CA LEU A 485 -3.97 -17.23 20.51
C LEU A 485 -2.77 -16.74 19.73
N LEU A 486 -1.69 -16.41 20.41
CA LEU A 486 -0.42 -16.01 19.82
C LEU A 486 0.49 -17.23 19.66
N VAL A 487 1.11 -17.35 18.48
CA VAL A 487 2.03 -18.44 18.12
C VAL A 487 3.39 -17.87 17.74
N GLU A 488 4.44 -18.68 17.80
CA GLU A 488 5.76 -18.27 17.32
C GLU A 488 5.75 -18.05 15.81
N PRO A 489 6.32 -16.92 15.32
CA PRO A 489 6.41 -16.63 13.91
C PRO A 489 7.12 -17.74 13.12
N GLY A 490 6.55 -18.15 11.98
CA GLY A 490 7.11 -19.22 11.15
C GLY A 490 6.80 -20.64 11.63
N ASN A 491 6.13 -20.82 12.77
CA ASN A 491 5.82 -22.14 13.32
C ASN A 491 4.43 -22.64 12.82
N SER A 492 4.42 -23.32 11.69
CA SER A 492 3.18 -23.86 11.09
C SER A 492 2.49 -24.93 11.97
N ASN A 493 3.24 -25.64 12.81
CA ASN A 493 2.66 -26.62 13.74
C ASN A 493 1.86 -25.93 14.85
N GLU A 494 2.43 -24.92 15.51
CA GLU A 494 1.70 -24.13 16.52
C GLU A 494 0.51 -23.43 15.91
N LEU A 495 0.66 -22.89 14.69
CA LEU A 495 -0.42 -22.24 13.96
C LEU A 495 -1.60 -23.20 13.72
N ALA A 496 -1.32 -24.43 13.24
CA ALA A 496 -2.32 -25.47 13.05
C ALA A 496 -3.00 -25.85 14.37
N GLN A 497 -2.23 -26.07 15.43
CA GLN A 497 -2.75 -26.42 16.76
C GLN A 497 -3.65 -25.31 17.33
N ALA A 498 -3.25 -24.05 17.21
CA ALA A 498 -4.04 -22.91 17.68
C ALA A 498 -5.35 -22.77 16.89
N ILE A 499 -5.32 -22.92 15.55
CA ILE A 499 -6.53 -22.93 14.71
C ILE A 499 -7.46 -24.06 15.14
N MET A 500 -6.93 -25.28 15.33
CA MET A 500 -7.72 -26.44 15.76
C MET A 500 -8.28 -26.30 17.18
N ARG A 501 -7.54 -25.63 18.09
CA ARG A 501 -8.02 -25.34 19.45
C ARG A 501 -9.24 -24.40 19.40
N LEU A 502 -9.17 -23.35 18.59
CA LEU A 502 -10.32 -22.45 18.38
C LEU A 502 -11.45 -23.14 17.63
N ALA A 503 -11.19 -23.97 16.64
CA ALA A 503 -12.22 -24.71 15.92
C ALA A 503 -13.05 -25.62 16.86
N LYS A 504 -12.42 -26.21 17.87
CA LYS A 504 -13.06 -27.14 18.82
C LYS A 504 -13.81 -26.46 19.97
N SER A 505 -13.49 -25.21 20.32
CA SER A 505 -14.07 -24.52 21.48
C SER A 505 -14.77 -23.23 21.08
N LYS A 506 -16.09 -23.29 21.01
CA LYS A 506 -16.92 -22.09 20.76
C LYS A 506 -16.75 -21.05 21.85
N ASP A 507 -16.80 -21.48 23.11
CA ASP A 507 -16.68 -20.57 24.27
C ASP A 507 -15.36 -19.80 24.26
N LEU A 508 -14.26 -20.49 23.93
CA LEU A 508 -12.95 -19.83 23.83
C LEU A 508 -12.92 -18.82 22.68
N ARG A 509 -13.49 -19.15 21.51
CA ARG A 509 -13.57 -18.20 20.38
C ARG A 509 -14.35 -16.95 20.76
N GLU A 510 -15.52 -17.13 21.37
CA GLU A 510 -16.39 -16.02 21.79
C GLU A 510 -15.69 -15.15 22.84
N GLN A 511 -15.13 -15.75 23.88
CA GLN A 511 -14.41 -15.04 24.95
C GLN A 511 -13.25 -14.19 24.38
N LEU A 512 -12.37 -14.80 23.58
CA LEU A 512 -11.22 -14.08 23.00
C LEU A 512 -11.68 -12.99 22.04
N GLY A 513 -12.68 -13.28 21.21
CA GLY A 513 -13.25 -12.33 20.25
C GLY A 513 -13.89 -11.12 20.90
N GLU A 514 -14.71 -11.31 21.93
CA GLU A 514 -15.34 -10.23 22.69
C GLU A 514 -14.29 -9.33 23.36
N ASN A 515 -13.26 -9.92 23.96
CA ASN A 515 -12.17 -9.18 24.55
C ASN A 515 -11.38 -8.38 23.51
N ALA A 516 -11.06 -8.99 22.35
CA ALA A 516 -10.38 -8.33 21.25
C ALA A 516 -11.19 -7.13 20.73
N ARG A 517 -12.51 -7.32 20.54
CA ARG A 517 -13.40 -6.23 20.11
C ARG A 517 -13.44 -5.10 21.12
N ARG A 518 -13.56 -5.41 22.41
CA ARG A 518 -13.55 -4.40 23.46
C ARG A 518 -12.30 -3.54 23.40
N VAL A 519 -11.12 -4.17 23.28
CA VAL A 519 -9.84 -3.47 23.17
C VAL A 519 -9.78 -2.62 21.88
N ALA A 520 -10.28 -3.13 20.75
CA ALA A 520 -10.31 -2.36 19.50
C ALA A 520 -11.19 -1.10 19.62
N VAL A 521 -12.38 -1.23 20.20
CA VAL A 521 -13.33 -0.10 20.43
C VAL A 521 -12.74 0.93 21.39
N GLU A 522 -12.08 0.49 22.45
CA GLU A 522 -11.54 1.36 23.49
C GLU A 522 -10.24 2.07 23.10
N LYS A 523 -9.42 1.49 22.18
CA LYS A 523 -8.04 1.98 21.98
C LYS A 523 -7.63 2.16 20.51
N PHE A 524 -8.24 1.45 19.55
CA PHE A 524 -7.74 1.33 18.19
C PHE A 524 -8.76 1.70 17.10
N THR A 525 -9.63 2.70 17.37
CA THR A 525 -10.45 3.28 16.31
C THR A 525 -9.67 4.36 15.54
N TRP A 526 -10.09 4.68 14.32
CA TRP A 526 -9.54 5.83 13.59
C TRP A 526 -9.69 7.14 14.37
N ARG A 527 -10.72 7.23 15.23
CA ARG A 527 -10.90 8.37 16.12
C ARG A 527 -9.73 8.53 17.10
N HIS A 528 -9.25 7.43 17.70
CA HIS A 528 -8.08 7.46 18.59
C HIS A 528 -6.81 7.86 17.82
N ASN A 529 -6.64 7.33 16.59
CA ASN A 529 -5.52 7.70 15.73
C ASN A 529 -5.53 9.21 15.41
N ALA A 530 -6.68 9.75 15.00
CA ALA A 530 -6.85 11.17 14.70
C ALA A 530 -6.62 12.07 15.92
N ARG A 531 -7.16 11.69 17.09
CA ARG A 531 -6.99 12.45 18.33
C ARG A 531 -5.53 12.58 18.73
N ARG A 532 -4.72 11.52 18.64
CA ARG A 532 -3.28 11.60 18.95
C ARG A 532 -2.58 12.67 18.10
N VAL A 533 -2.99 12.85 16.84
CA VAL A 533 -2.41 13.91 15.98
C VAL A 533 -2.89 15.29 16.41
N LEU A 534 -4.16 15.45 16.73
CA LEU A 534 -4.73 16.73 17.15
C LEU A 534 -4.22 17.16 18.54
N ASP A 535 -4.11 16.21 19.46
CA ASP A 535 -3.55 16.44 20.80
C ASP A 535 -2.08 16.85 20.72
N ALA A 536 -1.30 16.15 19.87
CA ALA A 536 0.10 16.51 19.62
C ALA A 536 0.25 17.90 19.00
N PHE A 537 -0.72 18.35 18.20
CA PHE A 537 -0.72 19.73 17.70
C PHE A 537 -1.04 20.74 18.80
N SER A 538 -2.00 20.45 19.66
CA SER A 538 -2.35 21.29 20.81
C SER A 538 -1.19 21.41 21.81
N GLU A 539 -0.48 20.31 22.08
CA GLU A 539 0.73 20.27 22.90
C GLU A 539 1.83 21.11 22.26
N TRP A 540 2.07 20.93 20.96
CA TRP A 540 3.07 21.67 20.23
C TRP A 540 2.78 23.18 20.25
N GLN A 541 1.52 23.60 20.08
CA GLN A 541 1.11 25.02 20.20
C GLN A 541 1.42 25.57 21.61
N SER A 542 1.14 24.79 22.65
CA SER A 542 1.39 25.21 24.03
C SER A 542 2.88 25.37 24.35
N GLU A 543 3.75 24.58 23.69
CA GLU A 543 5.21 24.67 23.81
C GLU A 543 5.79 25.90 23.10
N HIS A 544 5.06 26.48 22.13
CA HIS A 544 5.55 27.53 21.23
C HIS A 544 4.79 28.87 21.35
N ASN A 545 3.78 28.96 22.24
CA ASN A 545 3.11 30.18 22.70
C ASN A 545 3.77 30.70 23.99
#